data_7c441d7e938a3106e27e007fb6b7e4e7
#
_entry.id   7c441d7e938a3106e27e007fb6b7e4e7
#
_cell.length_a   1.000
_cell.length_b   1.000
_cell.length_c   1.000
_cell.angle_alpha   90.00
_cell.angle_beta   90.00
_cell.angle_gamma   90.00
#
_symmetry.space_group_name_H-M   'P 1'
#
loop_
_entity.id
_entity.type
_entity.pdbx_description
1 polymer ?
#
loop_
_entity_poly.entity_id
_entity_poly.type
_entity_poly.pdbx_seq_one_letter_code
_entity_poly.pdbx_strand_id
1 'polypeptide(L)'
;MSLIKAIKAQLGLSVTPANNFTLTAEANNGTMKLARGNAGATTQDIMTVDAAGKVVFPQSNRTWQDVIGSRIAGVLYTNNTDREIFVAATFYTQAASGYGWIEVNGLIIGVTTQVPNAHLSGGVCVPVPPGATYKVYVSNATVNNWKEYR
;
A
#
# COMPACT_ATOMS: atom_id res chain seq x y z
N MET A 1 -32.28 2.58 -35.07
CA MET A 1 -31.02 2.02 -34.48
C MET A 1 -31.23 1.95 -32.99
N SER A 2 -31.33 0.75 -32.41
CA SER A 2 -31.52 0.62 -30.94
C SER A 2 -30.19 0.84 -30.25
N LEU A 3 -30.06 1.93 -29.54
CA LEU A 3 -28.89 2.16 -28.66
C LEU A 3 -29.05 1.25 -27.44
N ILE A 4 -28.06 0.38 -27.20
CA ILE A 4 -27.96 -0.34 -25.94
C ILE A 4 -27.58 0.66 -24.87
N LYS A 5 -28.54 1.00 -24.00
CA LYS A 5 -28.36 2.07 -23.00
C LYS A 5 -27.62 1.67 -21.73
N ALA A 6 -27.53 0.40 -21.42
CA ALA A 6 -26.69 -0.13 -20.34
C ALA A 6 -26.24 -1.54 -20.68
N ILE A 7 -24.98 -1.84 -20.50
CA ILE A 7 -24.43 -3.18 -20.73
C ILE A 7 -23.87 -3.68 -19.41
N LYS A 8 -24.36 -4.85 -19.01
CA LYS A 8 -23.67 -5.69 -18.04
C LYS A 8 -23.25 -6.96 -18.76
N ALA A 9 -21.96 -7.15 -18.94
CA ALA A 9 -21.42 -8.35 -19.53
C ALA A 9 -20.62 -9.12 -18.48
N GLN A 10 -20.98 -10.36 -18.24
CA GLN A 10 -20.16 -11.27 -17.44
C GLN A 10 -19.13 -11.94 -18.34
N LEU A 11 -17.88 -11.88 -17.94
CA LEU A 11 -16.75 -12.53 -18.58
C LEU A 11 -16.34 -13.73 -17.72
N GLY A 12 -16.60 -14.92 -18.21
CA GLY A 12 -16.38 -16.18 -17.50
C GLY A 12 -17.67 -16.88 -17.10
N LEU A 13 -17.61 -18.20 -17.06
CA LEU A 13 -18.72 -19.09 -16.75
C LEU A 13 -18.44 -19.96 -15.51
N SER A 14 -17.46 -19.54 -14.69
CA SER A 14 -17.11 -20.28 -13.47
C SER A 14 -18.27 -20.28 -12.48
N VAL A 15 -18.53 -21.43 -11.87
CA VAL A 15 -19.47 -21.55 -10.74
C VAL A 15 -18.94 -20.80 -9.49
N THR A 16 -17.63 -20.55 -9.44
CA THR A 16 -17.01 -19.74 -8.39
C THR A 16 -17.01 -18.28 -8.81
N PRO A 17 -17.81 -17.40 -8.17
CA PRO A 17 -17.92 -15.99 -8.58
C PRO A 17 -16.60 -15.24 -8.67
N ALA A 18 -15.66 -15.56 -7.79
CA ALA A 18 -14.34 -14.94 -7.76
C ALA A 18 -13.50 -15.16 -9.04
N ASN A 19 -13.86 -16.13 -9.87
CA ASN A 19 -13.18 -16.41 -11.15
C ASN A 19 -13.85 -15.73 -12.35
N ASN A 20 -14.95 -15.02 -12.13
CA ASN A 20 -15.66 -14.28 -13.16
C ASN A 20 -15.38 -12.78 -13.03
N PHE A 21 -15.59 -12.06 -14.12
CA PHE A 21 -15.51 -10.61 -14.16
C PHE A 21 -16.78 -10.05 -14.77
N THR A 22 -17.19 -8.88 -14.31
CA THR A 22 -18.34 -8.16 -14.87
C THR A 22 -17.88 -6.79 -15.35
N LEU A 23 -18.15 -6.50 -16.61
CA LEU A 23 -18.05 -5.17 -17.20
C LEU A 23 -19.43 -4.53 -17.14
N THR A 24 -19.52 -3.36 -16.53
CA THR A 24 -20.74 -2.56 -16.44
C THR A 24 -20.49 -1.20 -17.08
N ALA A 25 -21.35 -0.79 -17.99
CA ALA A 25 -21.40 0.57 -18.50
C ALA A 25 -22.69 1.23 -18.02
N GLU A 26 -22.57 2.34 -17.32
CA GLU A 26 -23.70 3.10 -16.77
C GLU A 26 -24.15 4.15 -17.79
N ALA A 27 -25.36 3.98 -18.31
CA ALA A 27 -25.87 4.82 -19.40
C ALA A 27 -26.08 6.30 -19.05
N ASN A 28 -26.33 6.60 -17.78
CA ASN A 28 -26.78 7.92 -17.37
C ASN A 28 -25.65 8.84 -16.92
N ASN A 29 -24.48 8.30 -16.62
CA ASN A 29 -23.36 9.08 -16.08
C ASN A 29 -22.04 8.90 -16.84
N GLY A 30 -22.04 8.11 -17.93
CA GLY A 30 -20.86 7.91 -18.76
C GLY A 30 -19.72 7.15 -18.06
N THR A 31 -20.01 6.43 -16.98
CA THR A 31 -19.01 5.65 -16.26
C THR A 31 -18.97 4.20 -16.75
N MET A 32 -17.80 3.60 -16.68
CA MET A 32 -17.60 2.17 -16.94
C MET A 32 -16.89 1.53 -15.76
N LYS A 33 -17.23 0.30 -15.45
CA LYS A 33 -16.68 -0.43 -14.30
C LYS A 33 -16.35 -1.85 -14.69
N LEU A 34 -15.14 -2.28 -14.40
CA LEU A 34 -14.73 -3.68 -14.39
C LEU A 34 -14.64 -4.16 -12.95
N ALA A 35 -15.37 -5.18 -12.60
CA ALA A 35 -15.39 -5.73 -11.26
C ALA A 35 -15.21 -7.25 -11.29
N ARG A 36 -14.70 -7.83 -10.21
CA ARG A 36 -14.66 -9.27 -9.97
C ARG A 36 -16.02 -9.72 -9.44
N GLY A 37 -16.49 -10.87 -9.89
CA GLY A 37 -17.77 -11.45 -9.48
C GLY A 37 -18.76 -11.56 -10.62
N ASN A 38 -19.90 -12.18 -10.33
CA ASN A 38 -20.98 -12.36 -11.28
C ASN A 38 -21.77 -11.06 -11.51
N ALA A 39 -22.41 -10.96 -12.65
CA ALA A 39 -23.30 -9.85 -12.95
C ALA A 39 -24.43 -9.75 -11.90
N GLY A 40 -24.49 -8.61 -11.20
CA GLY A 40 -25.43 -8.38 -10.09
C GLY A 40 -24.90 -8.75 -8.69
N ALA A 41 -23.75 -9.43 -8.60
CA ALA A 41 -23.11 -9.83 -7.33
C ALA A 41 -21.60 -9.65 -7.37
N THR A 42 -21.14 -8.46 -7.80
CA THR A 42 -19.71 -8.14 -7.83
C THR A 42 -19.16 -7.94 -6.43
N THR A 43 -17.96 -8.46 -6.17
CA THR A 43 -17.34 -8.46 -4.86
C THR A 43 -16.19 -7.45 -4.73
N GLN A 44 -15.58 -7.05 -5.84
CA GLN A 44 -14.43 -6.16 -5.86
C GLN A 44 -14.36 -5.38 -7.17
N ASP A 45 -14.27 -4.06 -7.08
CA ASP A 45 -13.98 -3.21 -8.23
C ASP A 45 -12.50 -3.32 -8.59
N ILE A 46 -12.20 -3.54 -9.87
CA ILE A 46 -10.83 -3.65 -10.40
C ILE A 46 -10.42 -2.35 -11.07
N MET A 47 -11.34 -1.76 -11.83
CA MET A 47 -11.11 -0.54 -12.60
C MET A 47 -12.44 0.18 -12.80
N THR A 48 -12.40 1.48 -12.70
CA THR A 48 -13.51 2.34 -13.13
C THR A 48 -13.00 3.38 -14.11
N VAL A 49 -13.85 3.75 -15.07
CA VAL A 49 -13.65 4.94 -15.90
C VAL A 49 -14.73 5.92 -15.48
N ASP A 50 -14.32 7.09 -15.01
CA ASP A 50 -15.28 8.12 -14.58
C ASP A 50 -15.93 8.85 -15.79
N ALA A 51 -16.88 9.71 -15.52
CA ALA A 51 -17.60 10.48 -16.56
C ALA A 51 -16.68 11.39 -17.38
N ALA A 52 -15.52 11.74 -16.88
CA ALA A 52 -14.51 12.52 -17.60
C ALA A 52 -13.56 11.64 -18.44
N GLY A 53 -13.76 10.32 -18.45
CA GLY A 53 -12.92 9.38 -19.17
C GLY A 53 -11.62 9.02 -18.43
N LYS A 54 -11.45 9.45 -17.18
CA LYS A 54 -10.27 9.13 -16.38
C LYS A 54 -10.38 7.70 -15.86
N VAL A 55 -9.33 6.91 -16.08
CA VAL A 55 -9.21 5.56 -15.52
C VAL A 55 -8.79 5.66 -14.06
N VAL A 56 -9.60 5.07 -13.20
CA VAL A 56 -9.33 4.98 -11.76
C VAL A 56 -9.24 3.50 -11.39
N PHE A 57 -8.09 3.09 -10.89
CA PHE A 57 -7.99 1.83 -10.18
C PHE A 57 -8.40 2.10 -8.74
N PRO A 58 -9.43 1.41 -8.21
CA PRO A 58 -9.81 1.57 -6.83
C PRO A 58 -8.56 1.37 -5.97
N GLN A 59 -8.15 2.44 -5.36
CA GLN A 59 -7.09 2.34 -4.37
C GLN A 59 -7.67 1.41 -3.30
N SER A 60 -7.00 0.31 -3.05
CA SER A 60 -7.30 -0.50 -1.89
C SER A 60 -7.45 0.47 -0.69
N ASN A 61 -8.26 0.13 0.28
CA ASN A 61 -8.45 0.89 1.53
C ASN A 61 -7.14 0.99 2.35
N ARG A 62 -6.07 1.41 1.67
CA ARG A 62 -4.75 1.58 2.27
C ARG A 62 -4.75 2.83 3.12
N THR A 63 -4.29 2.67 4.33
CA THR A 63 -4.15 3.76 5.27
C THR A 63 -2.80 3.67 5.96
N TRP A 64 -2.31 4.79 6.45
CA TRP A 64 -1.19 4.80 7.37
C TRP A 64 -1.62 4.17 8.70
N GLN A 65 -0.96 3.09 9.08
CA GLN A 65 -1.17 2.40 10.34
C GLN A 65 0.00 2.70 11.27
N ASP A 66 -0.30 3.14 12.48
CA ASP A 66 0.70 3.24 13.52
C ASP A 66 1.00 1.84 14.07
N VAL A 67 2.23 1.42 13.92
CA VAL A 67 2.66 0.06 14.29
C VAL A 67 3.74 0.04 15.37
N ILE A 68 4.08 1.19 15.95
CA ILE A 68 5.15 1.29 16.95
C ILE A 68 4.94 0.38 18.15
N GLY A 69 3.70 0.17 18.58
CA GLY A 69 3.35 -0.72 19.68
C GLY A 69 3.40 -2.21 19.33
N SER A 70 3.49 -2.57 18.05
CA SER A 70 3.47 -3.95 17.55
C SER A 70 4.73 -4.35 16.78
N ARG A 71 5.69 -3.44 16.66
CA ARG A 71 6.98 -3.66 15.98
C ARG A 71 8.14 -3.41 16.95
N ILE A 72 9.20 -4.16 16.74
CA ILE A 72 10.41 -4.08 17.56
C ILE A 72 11.59 -3.79 16.63
N ALA A 73 12.37 -2.76 16.94
CA ALA A 73 13.60 -2.44 16.20
C ALA A 73 14.57 -3.62 16.22
N GLY A 74 15.24 -3.89 15.12
CA GLY A 74 16.15 -5.02 14.95
C GLY A 74 15.48 -6.33 14.56
N VAL A 75 14.15 -6.44 14.64
CA VAL A 75 13.41 -7.64 14.22
C VAL A 75 13.09 -7.56 12.72
N LEU A 76 13.25 -8.70 12.05
CA LEU A 76 12.93 -8.85 10.63
C LEU A 76 11.44 -9.12 10.45
N TYR A 77 10.80 -8.37 9.57
CA TYR A 77 9.40 -8.52 9.17
C TYR A 77 9.31 -8.81 7.67
N THR A 78 8.21 -9.40 7.24
CA THR A 78 7.93 -9.68 5.82
C THR A 78 6.67 -8.93 5.39
N ASN A 79 6.70 -8.31 4.22
CA ASN A 79 5.50 -7.82 3.58
C ASN A 79 4.69 -8.99 3.02
N ASN A 80 3.75 -9.51 3.80
CA ASN A 80 2.87 -10.62 3.42
C ASN A 80 1.65 -10.17 2.61
N THR A 81 1.60 -8.91 2.18
CA THR A 81 0.52 -8.42 1.31
C THR A 81 0.84 -8.71 -0.16
N ASP A 82 -0.16 -8.64 -1.02
CA ASP A 82 -0.05 -8.83 -2.48
C ASP A 82 0.49 -7.58 -3.21
N ARG A 83 0.91 -6.55 -2.47
CA ARG A 83 1.31 -5.25 -3.01
C ARG A 83 2.46 -4.62 -2.23
N GLU A 84 3.07 -3.61 -2.82
CA GLU A 84 4.04 -2.78 -2.16
C GLU A 84 3.42 -2.05 -0.96
N ILE A 85 4.11 -2.04 0.17
CA ILE A 85 3.81 -1.19 1.31
C ILE A 85 4.88 -0.12 1.45
N PHE A 86 4.55 1.01 2.13
CA PHE A 86 5.57 1.97 2.54
C PHE A 86 5.80 1.84 4.03
N VAL A 87 7.06 1.76 4.41
CA VAL A 87 7.49 1.73 5.81
C VAL A 87 8.16 3.06 6.13
N ALA A 88 7.59 3.79 7.08
CA ALA A 88 8.11 5.07 7.54
C ALA A 88 8.50 4.97 9.02
N ALA A 89 9.71 5.40 9.35
CA ALA A 89 10.19 5.49 10.71
C ALA A 89 10.84 6.83 10.97
N THR A 90 10.61 7.39 12.17
CA THR A 90 11.36 8.54 12.66
C THR A 90 12.20 8.12 13.85
N PHE A 91 13.40 8.67 13.92
CA PHE A 91 14.38 8.34 14.92
C PHE A 91 14.71 9.57 15.74
N TYR A 92 14.81 9.37 17.03
CA TYR A 92 15.29 10.38 17.97
C TYR A 92 16.60 9.92 18.58
N THR A 93 17.61 10.76 18.49
CA THR A 93 18.93 10.44 18.99
C THR A 93 19.26 11.36 20.16
N GLN A 94 19.81 10.80 21.22
CA GLN A 94 20.25 11.54 22.40
C GLN A 94 21.78 11.67 22.47
N ALA A 95 22.49 10.97 21.59
CA ALA A 95 23.95 10.93 21.57
C ALA A 95 24.53 11.37 20.24
N ALA A 96 25.72 11.90 20.24
CA ALA A 96 26.44 12.45 19.09
C ALA A 96 26.73 11.42 17.96
N SER A 97 26.48 10.13 18.17
CA SER A 97 26.70 9.05 17.20
C SER A 97 25.46 8.19 16.98
N GLY A 98 24.27 8.75 17.26
CA GLY A 98 23.02 8.02 17.05
C GLY A 98 22.63 7.99 15.58
N TYR A 99 22.12 6.85 15.11
CA TYR A 99 21.59 6.70 13.77
C TYR A 99 20.51 5.63 13.72
N GLY A 100 19.67 5.73 12.72
CA GLY A 100 18.67 4.73 12.41
C GLY A 100 18.55 4.52 10.90
N TRP A 101 18.17 3.32 10.50
CA TRP A 101 17.97 3.00 9.09
C TRP A 101 16.86 1.97 8.89
N ILE A 102 16.42 1.85 7.64
CA ILE A 102 15.54 0.78 7.19
C ILE A 102 16.29 -0.08 6.17
N GLU A 103 16.30 -1.38 6.42
CA GLU A 103 16.77 -2.40 5.49
C GLU A 103 15.58 -3.02 4.75
N VAL A 104 15.75 -3.29 3.47
CA VAL A 104 14.83 -4.09 2.64
C VAL A 104 15.64 -5.18 1.98
N ASN A 105 15.28 -6.44 2.18
CA ASN A 105 16.02 -7.62 1.70
C ASN A 105 17.51 -7.60 2.07
N GLY A 106 17.82 -7.12 3.28
CA GLY A 106 19.19 -7.01 3.78
C GLY A 106 19.99 -5.82 3.25
N LEU A 107 19.41 -4.98 2.39
CA LEU A 107 20.04 -3.76 1.89
C LEU A 107 19.55 -2.55 2.66
N ILE A 108 20.46 -1.69 3.08
CA ILE A 108 20.11 -0.38 3.67
C ILE A 108 19.60 0.53 2.57
N ILE A 109 18.32 0.86 2.60
CA ILE A 109 17.68 1.73 1.60
C ILE A 109 17.62 3.18 2.07
N GLY A 110 17.42 3.39 3.36
CA GLY A 110 17.36 4.74 3.93
C GLY A 110 18.06 4.79 5.27
N VAL A 111 18.85 5.82 5.48
CA VAL A 111 19.58 6.05 6.71
C VAL A 111 19.41 7.51 7.16
N THR A 112 19.27 7.70 8.46
CA THR A 112 19.42 9.02 9.08
C THR A 112 20.67 9.02 9.94
N THR A 113 21.52 10.01 9.75
CA THR A 113 22.70 10.22 10.58
C THR A 113 22.54 11.52 11.35
N GLN A 114 23.09 11.55 12.54
CA GLN A 114 23.08 12.76 13.35
C GLN A 114 24.38 13.56 13.22
N VAL A 115 24.22 14.88 13.25
CA VAL A 115 25.33 15.82 13.44
C VAL A 115 25.71 15.83 14.92
N PRO A 116 26.99 15.78 15.26
CA PRO A 116 27.45 15.88 16.66
C PRO A 116 26.83 17.07 17.40
N ASN A 117 26.40 16.84 18.63
CA ASN A 117 25.83 17.85 19.54
C ASN A 117 24.44 18.42 19.21
N ALA A 118 23.66 17.75 18.37
CA ALA A 118 22.26 18.13 18.13
C ALA A 118 21.33 16.99 18.50
N HIS A 119 20.27 17.28 19.25
CA HIS A 119 19.12 16.39 19.40
C HIS A 119 18.27 16.51 18.12
N LEU A 120 18.46 15.61 17.18
CA LEU A 120 17.76 15.67 15.91
C LEU A 120 16.80 14.50 15.77
N SER A 121 15.62 14.81 15.23
CA SER A 121 14.69 13.80 14.70
C SER A 121 14.89 13.72 13.19
N GLY A 122 15.23 12.54 12.72
CA GLY A 122 15.28 12.23 11.28
C GLY A 122 14.22 11.21 10.93
N GLY A 123 13.72 11.23 9.70
CA GLY A 123 12.73 10.28 9.20
C GLY A 123 13.16 9.65 7.89
N VAL A 124 12.82 8.39 7.73
CA VAL A 124 13.03 7.60 6.52
C VAL A 124 11.71 6.96 6.13
N CYS A 125 11.40 6.96 4.84
CA CYS A 125 10.27 6.26 4.27
C CYS A 125 10.73 5.47 3.05
N VAL A 126 10.49 4.18 3.03
CA VAL A 126 10.94 3.28 1.97
C VAL A 126 9.81 2.40 1.45
N PRO A 127 9.77 2.09 0.15
CA PRO A 127 8.90 1.07 -0.39
C PRO A 127 9.42 -0.33 -0.05
N VAL A 128 8.50 -1.24 0.27
CA VAL A 128 8.79 -2.65 0.52
C VAL A 128 7.90 -3.50 -0.40
N PRO A 129 8.47 -4.14 -1.42
CA PRO A 129 7.72 -4.98 -2.36
C PRO A 129 7.02 -6.17 -1.69
N PRO A 130 6.01 -6.77 -2.35
CA PRO A 130 5.41 -8.02 -1.90
C PRO A 130 6.45 -9.11 -1.67
N GLY A 131 6.34 -9.84 -0.56
CA GLY A 131 7.26 -10.91 -0.19
C GLY A 131 8.65 -10.45 0.29
N ALA A 132 8.98 -9.17 0.15
CA ALA A 132 10.25 -8.64 0.63
C ALA A 132 10.29 -8.57 2.16
N THR A 133 11.46 -8.78 2.72
CA THR A 133 11.72 -8.57 4.13
C THR A 133 12.17 -7.14 4.42
N TYR A 134 11.85 -6.65 5.61
CA TYR A 134 12.32 -5.34 6.05
C TYR A 134 12.60 -5.32 7.54
N LYS A 135 13.47 -4.42 7.95
CA LYS A 135 13.87 -4.23 9.34
C LYS A 135 14.18 -2.76 9.59
N VAL A 136 13.64 -2.21 10.66
CA VAL A 136 14.04 -0.91 11.18
C VAL A 136 15.11 -1.15 12.24
N TYR A 137 16.24 -0.48 12.13
CA TYR A 137 17.35 -0.61 13.06
C TYR A 137 17.73 0.74 13.63
N VAL A 138 18.22 0.74 14.86
CA VAL A 138 18.72 1.92 15.56
C VAL A 138 20.02 1.60 16.30
N SER A 139 20.91 2.58 16.38
CA SER A 139 22.10 2.55 17.22
C SER A 139 22.21 3.89 17.95
N ASN A 140 22.34 3.86 19.27
CA ASN A 140 22.33 5.04 20.13
C ASN A 140 21.15 6.00 19.83
N ALA A 141 20.01 5.43 19.45
CA ALA A 141 18.80 6.14 19.06
C ALA A 141 17.56 5.35 19.48
N THR A 142 16.41 5.99 19.45
CA THR A 142 15.11 5.37 19.66
C THR A 142 14.23 5.56 18.42
N VAL A 143 13.36 4.59 18.12
CA VAL A 143 12.30 4.78 17.14
C VAL A 143 11.20 5.59 17.81
N ASN A 144 10.94 6.78 17.32
CA ASN A 144 9.90 7.67 17.85
C ASN A 144 8.55 7.44 17.20
N ASN A 145 8.53 7.15 15.90
CA ASN A 145 7.35 6.74 15.16
C ASN A 145 7.70 5.63 14.20
N TRP A 146 6.76 4.70 14.02
CA TRP A 146 6.83 3.67 13.00
C TRP A 146 5.45 3.47 12.39
N LYS A 147 5.34 3.76 11.12
CA LYS A 147 4.08 3.67 10.38
C LYS A 147 4.25 2.83 9.12
N GLU A 148 3.20 2.10 8.78
CA GLU A 148 3.11 1.33 7.55
C GLU A 148 1.88 1.78 6.75
N TYR A 149 2.08 2.12 5.48
CA TYR A 149 0.99 2.39 4.55
C TYR A 149 0.64 1.09 3.82
N ARG A 150 -0.43 0.46 4.21
CA ARG A 150 -0.85 -0.86 3.72
C ARG A 150 -2.37 -1.03 3.73
#